data_2c24ce31f17766666522ed2ffb5ae2f2
#
_entry.id   2c24ce31f17766666522ed2ffb5ae2f2
#
_cell.length_a   1.000
_cell.length_b   1.000
_cell.length_c   1.000
_cell.angle_alpha   90.00
_cell.angle_beta   90.00
_cell.angle_gamma   90.00
#
_symmetry.space_group_name_H-M   'P 1'
#
loop_
_entity.id
_entity.type
_entity.pdbx_description
1 polymer ?
#
loop_
_entity_poly.entity_id
_entity_poly.type
_entity_poly.pdbx_seq_one_letter_code
_entity_poly.pdbx_strand_id
1 'polypeptide(L)'
;MGFKSSEESKVLRSRANLPTSRRTLEPITIDQIEQASSRIRGSVLRTPIVRLNTDTDMEIYLKLENLQPTGSFKVRGASNAIALAGPEVKSRGVYTCSAGNMAQALAWQAKQNGISCSAIVPDNAPETKLRAIKRFGAKIIQVSFDEVWKVVTTHRYGPLEGSIFIHPFSDPRMIAGNGTIGLEILEDIPDVDSVVVPFGGGGLTAGIATAIQERKPTTKVYAVEPETAAPLAASFSSGRAMEVKRIPSFVDGIGGKSVLPEMWDMVRPLIQGSIVCSLSEIASAVRLLVERNRVVAEGAGAASVAAALTGKAGKRKVVCVVSGGNIDTAKLSEILSGDVS
;
A
#
# COMPACT_ATOMS: atom_id res chain seq x y z
N MET A 1 25.47 46.41 -33.01
CA MET A 1 26.13 46.59 -31.69
C MET A 1 25.11 46.19 -30.66
N GLY A 2 25.14 45.23 -29.86
CA GLY A 2 26.08 44.17 -29.58
C GLY A 2 25.56 43.40 -28.39
N PHE A 3 25.76 42.08 -28.40
CA PHE A 3 25.84 41.19 -27.24
C PHE A 3 24.75 41.19 -26.15
N LYS A 4 23.76 40.27 -26.24
CA LYS A 4 23.20 39.56 -25.13
C LYS A 4 22.72 38.18 -25.63
N SER A 5 23.58 37.19 -25.64
CA SER A 5 23.23 35.79 -25.86
C SER A 5 24.35 34.90 -25.32
N SER A 6 24.41 34.65 -24.02
CA SER A 6 25.29 33.63 -23.47
C SER A 6 24.91 33.09 -22.07
N GLU A 7 23.82 33.52 -21.45
CA GLU A 7 23.44 33.00 -20.12
C GLU A 7 22.22 32.03 -20.10
N GLU A 8 21.37 32.06 -21.13
CA GLU A 8 20.21 31.13 -21.19
C GLU A 8 20.57 29.69 -21.63
N SER A 9 21.76 29.44 -22.16
CA SER A 9 22.17 28.09 -22.62
C SER A 9 22.84 27.24 -21.55
N LYS A 10 23.08 27.73 -20.33
CA LYS A 10 23.76 26.97 -19.25
C LYS A 10 22.82 26.35 -18.21
N VAL A 11 21.55 26.70 -18.20
CA VAL A 11 20.58 26.16 -17.23
C VAL A 11 19.95 24.80 -17.67
N LEU A 12 20.20 24.37 -18.91
CA LEU A 12 19.62 23.15 -19.48
C LEU A 12 20.52 21.91 -19.47
N ARG A 13 21.67 21.93 -18.77
CA ARG A 13 22.63 20.80 -18.75
C ARG A 13 22.98 20.32 -17.34
N SER A 14 22.00 20.12 -16.46
CA SER A 14 22.19 19.31 -15.24
C SER A 14 21.02 18.35 -14.99
N ARG A 15 20.58 17.66 -16.03
CA ARG A 15 19.86 16.40 -15.84
C ARG A 15 20.93 15.35 -15.59
N ALA A 16 21.28 15.17 -14.30
CA ALA A 16 22.14 14.11 -13.84
C ALA A 16 21.63 12.77 -14.41
N ASN A 17 22.53 12.03 -15.06
CA ASN A 17 22.34 10.67 -15.53
C ASN A 17 21.91 9.79 -14.33
N LEU A 18 20.61 9.55 -14.15
CA LEU A 18 20.13 8.43 -13.40
C LEU A 18 20.55 7.16 -14.15
N PRO A 19 21.06 6.13 -13.47
CA PRO A 19 21.43 4.89 -14.13
C PRO A 19 20.21 4.31 -14.83
N THR A 20 20.29 4.17 -16.15
CA THR A 20 19.20 3.76 -17.06
C THR A 20 18.98 2.23 -17.10
N SER A 21 19.34 1.47 -16.09
CA SER A 21 18.90 0.10 -16.00
C SER A 21 17.50 0.06 -15.37
N ARG A 22 16.48 -0.11 -16.20
CA ARG A 22 15.10 -0.36 -15.76
C ARG A 22 15.11 -1.57 -14.85
N ARG A 23 14.73 -1.37 -13.58
CA ARG A 23 14.61 -2.48 -12.64
C ARG A 23 13.44 -3.35 -13.09
N THR A 24 13.65 -4.64 -13.17
CA THR A 24 12.61 -5.64 -13.44
C THR A 24 12.35 -6.42 -12.15
N LEU A 25 11.08 -6.71 -11.87
CA LEU A 25 10.68 -7.67 -10.86
C LEU A 25 10.14 -8.90 -11.57
N GLU A 26 10.61 -10.07 -11.17
CA GLU A 26 10.00 -11.31 -11.62
C GLU A 26 8.55 -11.40 -11.13
N PRO A 27 7.63 -11.91 -11.95
CA PRO A 27 6.25 -12.14 -11.55
C PRO A 27 6.18 -13.03 -10.30
N ILE A 28 5.30 -12.71 -9.38
CA ILE A 28 5.06 -13.53 -8.20
C ILE A 28 4.21 -14.74 -8.59
N THR A 29 4.61 -15.92 -8.16
CA THR A 29 3.88 -17.17 -8.43
C THR A 29 2.89 -17.50 -7.30
N ILE A 30 1.89 -18.30 -7.61
CA ILE A 30 0.94 -18.81 -6.62
C ILE A 30 1.66 -19.64 -5.54
N ASP A 31 2.64 -20.44 -5.91
CA ASP A 31 3.43 -21.24 -4.97
C ASP A 31 4.16 -20.37 -3.94
N GLN A 32 4.69 -19.23 -4.35
CA GLN A 32 5.31 -18.26 -3.44
C GLN A 32 4.30 -17.69 -2.43
N ILE A 33 3.06 -17.45 -2.87
CA ILE A 33 1.98 -16.96 -2.00
C ILE A 33 1.54 -18.04 -1.02
N GLU A 34 1.39 -19.28 -1.45
CA GLU A 34 1.03 -20.42 -0.59
C GLU A 34 2.11 -20.73 0.43
N GLN A 35 3.37 -20.70 0.03
CA GLN A 35 4.50 -20.81 0.94
C GLN A 35 4.53 -19.65 1.93
N ALA A 36 4.20 -18.43 1.49
CA ALA A 36 4.08 -17.27 2.39
C ALA A 36 2.94 -17.49 3.39
N SER A 37 1.78 -18.00 2.97
CA SER A 37 0.65 -18.30 3.86
C SER A 37 1.05 -19.28 4.97
N SER A 38 1.78 -20.33 4.62
CA SER A 38 2.31 -21.30 5.60
C SER A 38 3.32 -20.64 6.54
N ARG A 39 4.21 -19.81 6.00
CA ARG A 39 5.33 -19.18 6.72
C ARG A 39 4.88 -18.12 7.71
N ILE A 40 3.87 -17.33 7.39
CA ILE A 40 3.37 -16.25 8.27
C ILE A 40 2.31 -16.72 9.27
N ARG A 41 1.91 -17.98 9.20
CA ARG A 41 0.95 -18.57 10.14
C ARG A 41 1.44 -18.38 11.59
N GLY A 42 0.57 -17.85 12.45
CA GLY A 42 0.92 -17.52 13.84
C GLY A 42 1.56 -16.14 14.03
N SER A 43 2.03 -15.49 12.97
CA SER A 43 2.55 -14.12 13.02
C SER A 43 1.53 -13.07 12.57
N VAL A 44 0.45 -13.50 11.94
CA VAL A 44 -0.63 -12.63 11.45
C VAL A 44 -1.98 -13.25 11.77
N LEU A 45 -3.01 -12.43 11.78
CA LEU A 45 -4.39 -12.90 11.92
C LEU A 45 -4.95 -13.30 10.55
N ARG A 46 -5.66 -14.44 10.50
CA ARG A 46 -6.63 -14.68 9.44
C ARG A 46 -7.84 -13.78 9.75
N THR A 47 -7.88 -12.61 9.12
CA THR A 47 -8.90 -11.62 9.40
C THR A 47 -10.27 -12.06 8.88
N PRO A 48 -11.36 -11.71 9.56
CA PRO A 48 -12.69 -12.09 9.11
C PRO A 48 -13.11 -11.35 7.84
N ILE A 49 -14.04 -11.97 7.11
CA ILE A 49 -14.84 -11.30 6.10
C ILE A 49 -16.25 -11.13 6.65
N VAL A 50 -16.76 -9.89 6.62
CA VAL A 50 -18.11 -9.56 7.09
C VAL A 50 -18.89 -8.84 6.00
N ARG A 51 -20.23 -8.99 5.98
CA ARG A 51 -21.08 -8.25 5.04
C ARG A 51 -21.14 -6.77 5.43
N LEU A 52 -21.05 -5.87 4.44
CA LEU A 52 -21.30 -4.46 4.66
C LEU A 52 -22.78 -4.23 4.98
N ASN A 53 -23.06 -3.58 6.09
CA ASN A 53 -24.40 -3.14 6.43
C ASN A 53 -24.71 -1.83 5.67
N THR A 54 -25.48 -1.95 4.59
CA THR A 54 -25.82 -0.85 3.69
C THR A 54 -27.24 -1.02 3.15
N ASP A 55 -27.83 0.06 2.66
CA ASP A 55 -29.19 0.06 2.10
C ASP A 55 -29.23 -0.32 0.61
N THR A 56 -28.10 -0.70 0.02
CA THR A 56 -28.04 -1.17 -1.38
C THR A 56 -28.34 -2.66 -1.49
N ASP A 57 -28.91 -3.09 -2.62
CA ASP A 57 -29.12 -4.51 -2.94
C ASP A 57 -27.82 -5.25 -3.30
N MET A 58 -26.68 -4.55 -3.32
CA MET A 58 -25.40 -5.15 -3.65
C MET A 58 -24.87 -6.00 -2.49
N GLU A 59 -24.30 -7.16 -2.81
CA GLU A 59 -23.61 -7.99 -1.84
C GLU A 59 -22.15 -7.52 -1.68
N ILE A 60 -21.91 -6.58 -0.78
CA ILE A 60 -20.58 -6.07 -0.46
C ILE A 60 -20.07 -6.71 0.82
N TYR A 61 -18.84 -7.24 0.75
CA TYR A 61 -18.15 -7.86 1.87
C TYR A 61 -16.86 -7.12 2.18
N LEU A 62 -16.44 -7.12 3.44
CA LEU A 62 -15.30 -6.41 3.99
C LEU A 62 -14.25 -7.41 4.46
N LYS A 63 -13.10 -7.48 3.83
CA LYS A 63 -11.90 -8.18 4.35
C LYS A 63 -11.18 -7.26 5.31
N LEU A 64 -11.24 -7.52 6.61
CA LEU A 64 -10.91 -6.58 7.68
C LEU A 64 -9.41 -6.62 8.06
N GLU A 65 -8.52 -6.19 7.17
CA GLU A 65 -7.08 -6.11 7.44
C GLU A 65 -6.69 -5.00 8.44
N ASN A 66 -7.59 -4.10 8.76
CA ASN A 66 -7.45 -3.16 9.87
C ASN A 66 -7.40 -3.84 11.25
N LEU A 67 -7.82 -5.10 11.38
CA LEU A 67 -7.75 -5.89 12.61
C LEU A 67 -6.41 -6.58 12.85
N GLN A 68 -5.47 -6.48 11.93
CA GLN A 68 -4.12 -7.02 12.13
C GLN A 68 -3.43 -6.36 13.34
N PRO A 69 -2.45 -7.04 13.99
CA PRO A 69 -1.79 -6.53 15.21
C PRO A 69 -1.21 -5.13 15.10
N THR A 70 -0.86 -4.69 13.89
CA THR A 70 -0.35 -3.34 13.61
C THR A 70 -1.38 -2.42 12.96
N GLY A 71 -2.65 -2.83 12.96
CA GLY A 71 -3.75 -2.05 12.39
C GLY A 71 -3.76 -1.99 10.87
N SER A 72 -3.00 -2.84 10.16
CA SER A 72 -2.98 -2.89 8.69
C SER A 72 -2.41 -4.19 8.12
N PHE A 73 -2.75 -4.47 6.86
CA PHE A 73 -2.27 -5.61 6.06
C PHE A 73 -0.74 -5.72 5.98
N LYS A 74 -0.01 -4.63 6.19
CA LYS A 74 1.45 -4.57 6.00
C LYS A 74 2.21 -5.60 6.81
N VAL A 75 1.66 -6.05 7.92
CA VAL A 75 2.27 -7.09 8.74
C VAL A 75 2.44 -8.42 8.00
N ARG A 76 1.57 -8.75 7.03
CA ARG A 76 1.66 -9.99 6.24
C ARG A 76 2.94 -10.02 5.41
N GLY A 77 3.15 -8.97 4.62
CA GLY A 77 4.37 -8.82 3.82
C GLY A 77 5.62 -8.69 4.69
N ALA A 78 5.58 -7.90 5.77
CA ALA A 78 6.70 -7.72 6.68
C ALA A 78 7.12 -9.04 7.35
N SER A 79 6.14 -9.85 7.79
CA SER A 79 6.40 -11.19 8.37
C SER A 79 7.09 -12.11 7.37
N ASN A 80 6.57 -12.19 6.15
CA ASN A 80 7.17 -13.02 5.10
C ASN A 80 8.57 -12.54 4.70
N ALA A 81 8.77 -11.20 4.60
CA ALA A 81 10.06 -10.64 4.23
C ALA A 81 11.13 -10.89 5.30
N ILE A 82 10.81 -10.74 6.59
CA ILE A 82 11.73 -11.07 7.69
C ILE A 82 12.06 -12.55 7.72
N ALA A 83 11.08 -13.43 7.56
CA ALA A 83 11.31 -14.86 7.56
C ALA A 83 12.22 -15.34 6.40
N LEU A 84 12.22 -14.61 5.29
CA LEU A 84 13.06 -14.87 4.12
C LEU A 84 14.38 -14.07 4.10
N ALA A 85 14.64 -13.24 5.12
CA ALA A 85 15.83 -12.39 5.13
C ALA A 85 17.15 -13.13 5.43
N GLY A 86 17.07 -14.42 5.76
CA GLY A 86 18.24 -15.25 6.07
C GLY A 86 18.72 -15.14 7.53
N PRO A 87 19.65 -16.01 7.93
CA PRO A 87 20.12 -16.08 9.32
C PRO A 87 20.87 -14.81 9.77
N GLU A 88 21.50 -14.09 8.86
CA GLU A 88 22.24 -12.87 9.12
C GLU A 88 21.35 -11.67 9.49
N VAL A 89 20.03 -11.78 9.35
CA VAL A 89 19.11 -10.69 9.67
C VAL A 89 19.22 -10.18 11.11
N LYS A 90 19.53 -11.08 12.06
CA LYS A 90 19.71 -10.71 13.48
C LYS A 90 20.92 -9.83 13.72
N SER A 91 22.03 -10.08 13.03
CA SER A 91 23.26 -9.29 13.14
C SER A 91 23.21 -8.00 12.32
N ARG A 92 22.59 -8.05 11.14
CA ARG A 92 22.52 -6.91 10.22
C ARG A 92 21.38 -5.95 10.53
N GLY A 93 20.28 -6.45 11.09
CA GLY A 93 19.06 -5.68 11.25
C GLY A 93 18.35 -5.42 9.93
N VAL A 94 17.19 -4.78 10.02
CA VAL A 94 16.34 -4.42 8.86
C VAL A 94 16.04 -2.92 8.86
N TYR A 95 15.75 -2.39 7.69
CA TYR A 95 15.21 -1.04 7.57
C TYR A 95 14.20 -0.92 6.44
N THR A 96 13.35 0.10 6.55
CA THR A 96 12.39 0.47 5.49
C THR A 96 12.33 1.99 5.35
N CYS A 97 11.67 2.44 4.29
CA CYS A 97 11.45 3.85 4.00
C CYS A 97 9.95 4.14 4.03
N SER A 98 9.42 4.54 5.19
CA SER A 98 7.99 4.81 5.40
C SER A 98 7.76 5.46 6.76
N ALA A 99 6.87 6.45 6.83
CA ALA A 99 6.36 7.00 8.09
C ALA A 99 5.01 6.40 8.55
N GLY A 100 4.45 5.44 7.78
CA GLY A 100 3.11 4.89 8.01
C GLY A 100 3.10 3.40 8.36
N ASN A 101 2.11 2.71 7.83
CA ASN A 101 1.79 1.31 8.12
C ASN A 101 2.97 0.34 7.90
N MET A 102 3.82 0.59 6.88
CA MET A 102 4.97 -0.28 6.63
C MET A 102 6.01 -0.21 7.74
N ALA A 103 6.35 1.00 8.22
CA ALA A 103 7.32 1.14 9.29
C ALA A 103 6.83 0.50 10.59
N GLN A 104 5.54 0.66 10.92
CA GLN A 104 4.94 0.03 12.09
C GLN A 104 4.96 -1.50 11.99
N ALA A 105 4.57 -2.05 10.84
CA ALA A 105 4.54 -3.49 10.61
C ALA A 105 5.94 -4.12 10.68
N LEU A 106 6.93 -3.50 10.03
CA LEU A 106 8.31 -4.00 10.06
C LEU A 106 8.92 -3.88 11.46
N ALA A 107 8.70 -2.76 12.15
CA ALA A 107 9.19 -2.55 13.53
C ALA A 107 8.60 -3.58 14.50
N TRP A 108 7.28 -3.81 14.41
CA TRP A 108 6.61 -4.81 15.24
C TRP A 108 7.17 -6.21 15.00
N GLN A 109 7.26 -6.62 13.73
CA GLN A 109 7.75 -7.94 13.37
C GLN A 109 9.24 -8.14 13.73
N ALA A 110 10.06 -7.11 13.53
CA ALA A 110 11.46 -7.13 13.93
C ALA A 110 11.60 -7.30 15.47
N LYS A 111 10.80 -6.57 16.25
CA LYS A 111 10.77 -6.70 17.71
C LYS A 111 10.41 -8.12 18.16
N GLN A 112 9.40 -8.74 17.54
CA GLN A 112 9.00 -10.13 17.88
C GLN A 112 10.14 -11.14 17.64
N ASN A 113 11.06 -10.85 16.72
CA ASN A 113 12.16 -11.72 16.34
C ASN A 113 13.53 -11.30 16.93
N GLY A 114 13.59 -10.27 17.79
CA GLY A 114 14.83 -9.77 18.37
C GLY A 114 15.77 -9.15 17.32
N ILE A 115 15.21 -8.51 16.29
CA ILE A 115 15.94 -7.90 15.16
C ILE A 115 15.92 -6.38 15.35
N SER A 116 17.05 -5.72 15.15
CA SER A 116 17.10 -4.26 15.13
C SER A 116 16.39 -3.72 13.88
N CYS A 117 15.59 -2.65 14.05
CA CYS A 117 14.82 -2.05 12.96
C CYS A 117 15.06 -0.54 12.89
N SER A 118 15.22 -0.01 11.68
CA SER A 118 15.26 1.43 11.41
C SER A 118 14.17 1.82 10.39
N ALA A 119 13.56 2.98 10.61
CA ALA A 119 12.60 3.58 9.68
C ALA A 119 13.12 4.93 9.18
N ILE A 120 13.32 5.04 7.87
CA ILE A 120 13.63 6.31 7.21
C ILE A 120 12.31 7.00 6.93
N VAL A 121 12.16 8.22 7.42
CA VAL A 121 10.91 8.98 7.36
C VAL A 121 11.16 10.41 6.90
N PRO A 122 10.18 11.10 6.28
CA PRO A 122 10.30 12.53 5.99
C PRO A 122 10.50 13.35 7.28
N ASP A 123 11.28 14.41 7.20
CA ASP A 123 11.54 15.35 8.30
C ASP A 123 10.28 16.04 8.82
N ASN A 124 9.27 16.19 7.97
CA ASN A 124 7.95 16.75 8.29
C ASN A 124 6.89 15.69 8.66
N ALA A 125 7.29 14.45 8.95
CA ALA A 125 6.35 13.40 9.33
C ALA A 125 5.62 13.75 10.64
N PRO A 126 4.28 13.55 10.73
CA PRO A 126 3.50 13.84 11.93
C PRO A 126 4.00 13.08 13.16
N GLU A 127 4.08 13.77 14.31
CA GLU A 127 4.57 13.16 15.57
C GLU A 127 3.72 11.96 16.02
N THR A 128 2.42 11.95 15.73
CA THR A 128 1.53 10.80 15.99
C THR A 128 2.02 9.54 15.29
N LYS A 129 2.46 9.65 14.04
CA LYS A 129 3.04 8.54 13.26
C LYS A 129 4.40 8.13 13.79
N LEU A 130 5.25 9.08 14.14
CA LEU A 130 6.56 8.80 14.71
C LEU A 130 6.45 8.07 16.06
N ARG A 131 5.53 8.48 16.94
CA ARG A 131 5.26 7.79 18.20
C ARG A 131 4.78 6.35 17.99
N ALA A 132 3.92 6.11 16.99
CA ALA A 132 3.44 4.77 16.66
C ALA A 132 4.61 3.84 16.25
N ILE A 133 5.56 4.34 15.46
CA ILE A 133 6.76 3.59 15.06
C ILE A 133 7.68 3.34 16.26
N LYS A 134 7.96 4.37 17.08
CA LYS A 134 8.80 4.27 18.29
C LYS A 134 8.24 3.24 19.27
N ARG A 135 6.92 3.16 19.44
CA ARG A 135 6.25 2.18 20.32
C ARG A 135 6.63 0.73 19.98
N PHE A 136 6.87 0.45 18.71
CA PHE A 136 7.33 -0.86 18.24
C PHE A 136 8.86 -1.04 18.28
N GLY A 137 9.62 -0.04 18.76
CA GLY A 137 11.05 -0.15 19.02
C GLY A 137 11.96 0.15 17.83
N ALA A 138 11.45 0.69 16.73
CA ALA A 138 12.30 1.09 15.62
C ALA A 138 13.03 2.40 15.88
N LYS A 139 14.29 2.49 15.42
CA LYS A 139 15.05 3.74 15.32
C LYS A 139 14.50 4.57 14.16
N ILE A 140 14.17 5.83 14.42
CA ILE A 140 13.70 6.76 13.39
C ILE A 140 14.87 7.56 12.84
N ILE A 141 14.96 7.66 11.52
CA ILE A 141 15.93 8.47 10.79
C ILE A 141 15.12 9.45 9.93
N GLN A 142 15.12 10.72 10.34
CA GLN A 142 14.42 11.78 9.60
C GLN A 142 15.37 12.34 8.53
N VAL A 143 14.84 12.43 7.30
CA VAL A 143 15.55 12.97 6.13
C VAL A 143 14.58 13.78 5.27
N SER A 144 15.10 14.56 4.31
CA SER A 144 14.26 15.29 3.38
C SER A 144 13.35 14.35 2.56
N PHE A 145 12.22 14.85 2.07
CA PHE A 145 11.33 14.07 1.22
C PHE A 145 12.03 13.54 -0.04
N ASP A 146 12.94 14.32 -0.62
CA ASP A 146 13.71 13.90 -1.80
C ASP A 146 14.66 12.73 -1.50
N GLU A 147 15.28 12.72 -0.32
CA GLU A 147 16.10 11.57 0.11
C GLU A 147 15.23 10.33 0.38
N VAL A 148 14.04 10.50 1.00
CA VAL A 148 13.05 9.41 1.12
C VAL A 148 12.73 8.82 -0.25
N TRP A 149 12.43 9.68 -1.23
CA TRP A 149 12.09 9.23 -2.58
C TRP A 149 13.25 8.56 -3.29
N LYS A 150 14.46 9.07 -3.10
CA LYS A 150 15.69 8.45 -3.61
C LYS A 150 15.90 7.05 -3.04
N VAL A 151 15.69 6.85 -1.73
CA VAL A 151 15.76 5.50 -1.13
C VAL A 151 14.70 4.57 -1.71
N VAL A 152 13.48 5.05 -1.91
CA VAL A 152 12.39 4.26 -2.55
C VAL A 152 12.78 3.84 -3.96
N THR A 153 13.37 4.72 -4.76
CA THR A 153 13.70 4.42 -6.16
C THR A 153 15.00 3.64 -6.34
N THR A 154 16.01 3.88 -5.47
CA THR A 154 17.31 3.22 -5.57
C THR A 154 17.41 1.95 -4.71
N HIS A 155 16.52 1.76 -3.74
CA HIS A 155 16.54 0.71 -2.73
C HIS A 155 17.79 0.71 -1.84
N ARG A 156 18.44 1.87 -1.70
CA ARG A 156 19.69 2.03 -0.93
C ARG A 156 19.66 3.28 -0.07
N TYR A 157 20.27 3.14 1.11
CA TYR A 157 20.58 4.26 1.98
C TYR A 157 21.97 4.04 2.59
N GLY A 158 22.96 4.84 2.18
CA GLY A 158 24.37 4.64 2.53
C GLY A 158 24.63 4.43 4.03
N PRO A 159 24.07 5.24 4.94
CA PRO A 159 24.26 5.06 6.40
C PRO A 159 23.75 3.72 6.97
N LEU A 160 22.93 2.96 6.20
CA LEU A 160 22.39 1.65 6.58
C LEU A 160 22.78 0.54 5.58
N GLU A 161 23.86 0.70 4.82
CA GLU A 161 24.27 -0.26 3.79
C GLU A 161 24.51 -1.67 4.35
N GLY A 162 24.92 -1.79 5.61
CA GLY A 162 25.06 -3.09 6.30
C GLY A 162 23.74 -3.78 6.65
N SER A 163 22.63 -3.05 6.71
CA SER A 163 21.32 -3.58 7.08
C SER A 163 20.50 -4.04 5.86
N ILE A 164 19.50 -4.89 6.08
CA ILE A 164 18.66 -5.45 5.02
C ILE A 164 17.50 -4.48 4.75
N PHE A 165 17.44 -3.95 3.52
CA PHE A 165 16.31 -3.14 3.09
C PHE A 165 15.09 -3.99 2.79
N ILE A 166 13.95 -3.63 3.39
CA ILE A 166 12.64 -4.18 3.05
C ILE A 166 11.83 -3.06 2.41
N HIS A 167 11.66 -3.17 1.10
CA HIS A 167 10.94 -2.15 0.34
C HIS A 167 9.44 -2.16 0.68
N PRO A 168 8.78 -1.01 0.86
CA PRO A 168 7.40 -0.96 1.35
C PRO A 168 6.35 -1.57 0.40
N PHE A 169 6.67 -1.84 -0.87
CA PHE A 169 5.75 -2.43 -1.85
C PHE A 169 6.42 -3.13 -3.04
N SER A 170 7.59 -2.68 -3.54
CA SER A 170 8.32 -3.26 -4.68
C SER A 170 9.34 -4.29 -4.18
N ASP A 171 8.85 -5.31 -3.47
CA ASP A 171 9.65 -6.41 -2.90
C ASP A 171 8.85 -7.71 -3.06
N PRO A 172 9.37 -8.72 -3.79
CA PRO A 172 8.68 -9.98 -4.01
C PRO A 172 8.22 -10.66 -2.73
N ARG A 173 9.02 -10.56 -1.66
CA ARG A 173 8.70 -11.13 -0.34
C ARG A 173 7.49 -10.46 0.28
N MET A 174 7.42 -9.12 0.16
CA MET A 174 6.28 -8.32 0.61
C MET A 174 5.01 -8.65 -0.19
N ILE A 175 5.14 -8.72 -1.52
CA ILE A 175 4.02 -8.99 -2.43
C ILE A 175 3.43 -10.37 -2.18
N ALA A 176 4.27 -11.40 -2.05
CA ALA A 176 3.82 -12.76 -1.76
C ALA A 176 3.08 -12.86 -0.40
N GLY A 177 3.62 -12.21 0.66
CA GLY A 177 2.94 -12.15 1.95
C GLY A 177 1.58 -11.46 1.88
N ASN A 178 1.47 -10.37 1.13
CA ASN A 178 0.21 -9.65 0.92
C ASN A 178 -0.79 -10.46 0.08
N GLY A 179 -0.31 -11.29 -0.85
CA GLY A 179 -1.13 -12.16 -1.70
C GLY A 179 -1.95 -13.20 -0.92
N THR A 180 -1.54 -13.54 0.29
CA THR A 180 -2.28 -14.46 1.17
C THR A 180 -3.70 -13.98 1.47
N ILE A 181 -3.96 -12.68 1.38
CA ILE A 181 -5.31 -12.11 1.49
C ILE A 181 -6.22 -12.62 0.37
N GLY A 182 -5.67 -12.73 -0.86
CA GLY A 182 -6.41 -13.25 -2.01
C GLY A 182 -6.83 -14.71 -1.84
N LEU A 183 -5.95 -15.54 -1.26
CA LEU A 183 -6.29 -16.94 -0.93
C LEU A 183 -7.43 -17.00 0.09
N GLU A 184 -7.31 -16.24 1.18
CA GLU A 184 -8.35 -16.19 2.23
C GLU A 184 -9.70 -15.68 1.68
N ILE A 185 -9.70 -14.70 0.76
CA ILE A 185 -10.92 -14.21 0.11
C ILE A 185 -11.60 -15.33 -0.69
N LEU A 186 -10.85 -16.07 -1.49
CA LEU A 186 -11.40 -17.16 -2.31
C LEU A 186 -11.88 -18.35 -1.49
N GLU A 187 -11.25 -18.61 -0.34
CA GLU A 187 -11.70 -19.64 0.61
C GLU A 187 -13.01 -19.25 1.31
N ASP A 188 -13.13 -17.98 1.75
CA ASP A 188 -14.29 -17.50 2.52
C ASP A 188 -15.48 -17.15 1.61
N ILE A 189 -15.25 -16.65 0.39
CA ILE A 189 -16.26 -16.26 -0.61
C ILE A 189 -15.90 -16.90 -1.98
N PRO A 190 -16.12 -18.21 -2.15
CA PRO A 190 -15.71 -18.91 -3.37
C PRO A 190 -16.39 -18.41 -4.65
N ASP A 191 -17.55 -17.78 -4.54
CA ASP A 191 -18.35 -17.24 -5.65
C ASP A 191 -18.20 -15.71 -5.80
N VAL A 192 -17.12 -15.10 -5.25
CA VAL A 192 -16.85 -13.67 -5.41
C VAL A 192 -16.72 -13.30 -6.90
N ASP A 193 -17.39 -12.22 -7.32
CA ASP A 193 -17.34 -11.70 -8.69
C ASP A 193 -16.22 -10.69 -8.87
N SER A 194 -15.98 -9.85 -7.85
CA SER A 194 -14.91 -8.85 -7.92
C SER A 194 -14.31 -8.52 -6.56
N VAL A 195 -13.05 -8.08 -6.58
CA VAL A 195 -12.30 -7.62 -5.41
C VAL A 195 -11.80 -6.21 -5.66
N VAL A 196 -12.01 -5.31 -4.70
CA VAL A 196 -11.53 -3.92 -4.75
C VAL A 196 -10.39 -3.75 -3.76
N VAL A 197 -9.24 -3.31 -4.27
CA VAL A 197 -7.98 -3.24 -3.52
C VAL A 197 -7.42 -1.82 -3.54
N PRO A 198 -7.13 -1.20 -2.39
CA PRO A 198 -6.48 0.11 -2.33
C PRO A 198 -5.09 0.09 -2.99
N PHE A 199 -4.82 1.09 -3.84
CA PHE A 199 -3.57 1.20 -4.57
C PHE A 199 -2.71 2.37 -4.08
N GLY A 200 -1.59 2.05 -3.44
CA GLY A 200 -0.51 3.01 -3.17
C GLY A 200 0.68 2.72 -4.10
N GLY A 201 1.60 1.87 -3.68
CA GLY A 201 2.72 1.43 -4.53
C GLY A 201 2.48 0.12 -5.28
N GLY A 202 1.30 -0.49 -5.16
CA GLY A 202 0.90 -1.67 -5.95
C GLY A 202 1.17 -3.04 -5.31
N GLY A 203 1.97 -3.14 -4.25
CA GLY A 203 2.36 -4.44 -3.70
C GLY A 203 1.21 -5.25 -3.08
N LEU A 204 0.17 -4.61 -2.55
CA LEU A 204 -1.06 -5.27 -2.10
C LEU A 204 -1.87 -5.78 -3.29
N THR A 205 -2.09 -4.90 -4.25
CA THR A 205 -2.87 -5.19 -5.46
C THR A 205 -2.22 -6.30 -6.28
N ALA A 206 -0.90 -6.26 -6.49
CA ALA A 206 -0.15 -7.29 -7.20
C ALA A 206 -0.32 -8.67 -6.53
N GLY A 207 -0.11 -8.74 -5.22
CA GLY A 207 -0.20 -10.01 -4.49
C GLY A 207 -1.60 -10.62 -4.53
N ILE A 208 -2.63 -9.84 -4.21
CA ILE A 208 -4.04 -10.29 -4.23
C ILE A 208 -4.45 -10.69 -5.64
N ALA A 209 -4.13 -9.86 -6.64
CA ALA A 209 -4.52 -10.11 -8.02
C ALA A 209 -3.83 -11.38 -8.57
N THR A 210 -2.55 -11.62 -8.25
CA THR A 210 -1.88 -12.88 -8.63
C THR A 210 -2.61 -14.09 -8.04
N ALA A 211 -2.91 -14.10 -6.75
CA ALA A 211 -3.63 -15.21 -6.12
C ALA A 211 -5.00 -15.46 -6.77
N ILE A 212 -5.72 -14.39 -7.07
CA ILE A 212 -7.06 -14.47 -7.69
C ILE A 212 -6.97 -14.95 -9.13
N GLN A 213 -6.09 -14.39 -9.95
CA GLN A 213 -5.96 -14.76 -11.36
C GLN A 213 -5.55 -16.22 -11.53
N GLU A 214 -4.66 -16.72 -10.66
CA GLU A 214 -4.20 -18.11 -10.72
C GLU A 214 -5.27 -19.12 -10.22
N ARG A 215 -6.07 -18.76 -9.21
CA ARG A 215 -7.03 -19.67 -8.59
C ARG A 215 -8.46 -19.53 -9.14
N LYS A 216 -8.84 -18.31 -9.54
CA LYS A 216 -10.18 -18.02 -10.05
C LYS A 216 -10.15 -16.87 -11.07
N PRO A 217 -9.68 -17.09 -12.31
CA PRO A 217 -9.48 -16.04 -13.32
C PRO A 217 -10.77 -15.33 -13.76
N THR A 218 -11.95 -15.87 -13.42
CA THR A 218 -13.23 -15.22 -13.66
C THR A 218 -13.53 -14.08 -12.69
N THR A 219 -12.89 -14.04 -11.53
CA THR A 219 -13.02 -12.96 -10.55
C THR A 219 -12.22 -11.74 -11.00
N LYS A 220 -12.87 -10.59 -11.06
CA LYS A 220 -12.25 -9.33 -11.47
C LYS A 220 -11.57 -8.64 -10.30
N VAL A 221 -10.40 -8.08 -10.51
CA VAL A 221 -9.71 -7.26 -9.52
C VAL A 221 -9.66 -5.81 -10.00
N TYR A 222 -10.07 -4.88 -9.16
CA TYR A 222 -9.99 -3.44 -9.39
C TYR A 222 -9.10 -2.79 -8.34
N ALA A 223 -8.26 -1.87 -8.78
CA ALA A 223 -7.59 -0.95 -7.88
C ALA A 223 -8.51 0.22 -7.52
N VAL A 224 -8.24 0.90 -6.40
CA VAL A 224 -8.87 2.19 -6.08
C VAL A 224 -7.83 3.20 -5.66
N GLU A 225 -7.99 4.43 -6.13
CA GLU A 225 -7.14 5.58 -5.82
C GLU A 225 -8.01 6.81 -5.45
N PRO A 226 -7.49 7.74 -4.62
CA PRO A 226 -8.17 9.00 -4.35
C PRO A 226 -7.96 9.97 -5.52
N GLU A 227 -8.93 10.87 -5.75
CA GLU A 227 -8.84 11.93 -6.75
C GLU A 227 -7.63 12.85 -6.58
N THR A 228 -7.11 12.95 -5.36
CA THR A 228 -5.95 13.79 -5.00
C THR A 228 -4.62 13.25 -5.52
N ALA A 229 -4.56 11.97 -5.90
CA ALA A 229 -3.43 11.36 -6.59
C ALA A 229 -3.82 9.99 -7.17
N ALA A 230 -4.02 9.92 -8.47
CA ALA A 230 -4.43 8.70 -9.19
C ALA A 230 -3.44 8.33 -10.32
N PRO A 231 -2.16 8.02 -9.98
CA PRO A 231 -1.15 7.71 -11.00
C PRO A 231 -1.41 6.41 -11.74
N LEU A 232 -2.09 5.43 -11.12
CA LEU A 232 -2.42 4.17 -11.80
C LEU A 232 -3.52 4.38 -12.84
N ALA A 233 -4.57 5.14 -12.54
CA ALA A 233 -5.61 5.49 -13.50
C ALA A 233 -5.02 6.26 -14.69
N ALA A 234 -4.12 7.21 -14.43
CA ALA A 234 -3.37 7.92 -15.48
C ALA A 234 -2.47 6.96 -16.29
N SER A 235 -1.87 5.96 -15.65
CA SER A 235 -1.03 4.95 -16.31
C SER A 235 -1.85 4.06 -17.24
N PHE A 236 -3.05 3.64 -16.83
CA PHE A 236 -3.97 2.88 -17.70
C PHE A 236 -4.39 3.69 -18.92
N SER A 237 -4.71 4.98 -18.74
CA SER A 237 -5.09 5.88 -19.84
C SER A 237 -3.92 6.12 -20.81
N SER A 238 -2.68 6.12 -20.33
CA SER A 238 -1.47 6.44 -21.12
C SER A 238 -0.75 5.20 -21.66
N GLY A 239 -1.10 4.00 -21.19
CA GLY A 239 -0.44 2.73 -21.55
C GLY A 239 0.99 2.58 -21.00
N ARG A 240 1.43 3.44 -20.07
CA ARG A 240 2.75 3.44 -19.43
C ARG A 240 2.69 3.97 -18.00
N ALA A 241 3.70 3.65 -17.20
CA ALA A 241 3.83 4.21 -15.86
C ALA A 241 3.86 5.74 -15.88
N MET A 242 3.00 6.38 -15.07
CA MET A 242 2.83 7.83 -15.01
C MET A 242 3.15 8.40 -13.65
N GLU A 243 3.55 9.66 -13.66
CA GLU A 243 3.63 10.52 -12.49
C GLU A 243 2.51 11.58 -12.57
N VAL A 244 1.88 11.90 -11.44
CA VAL A 244 0.82 12.89 -11.32
C VAL A 244 1.13 13.88 -10.21
N LYS A 245 0.47 15.04 -10.24
CA LYS A 245 0.51 15.97 -9.11
C LYS A 245 -0.21 15.32 -7.92
N ARG A 246 0.46 15.23 -6.79
CA ARG A 246 -0.12 14.77 -5.53
C ARG A 246 -0.62 15.99 -4.73
N ILE A 247 -1.86 15.93 -4.28
CA ILE A 247 -2.45 16.88 -3.33
C ILE A 247 -2.55 16.18 -1.98
N PRO A 248 -1.97 16.71 -0.90
CA PRO A 248 -2.11 16.14 0.44
C PRO A 248 -3.59 16.04 0.85
N SER A 249 -3.96 14.93 1.50
CA SER A 249 -5.31 14.71 2.00
C SER A 249 -5.28 13.72 3.17
N PHE A 250 -6.42 13.48 3.82
CA PHE A 250 -6.55 12.45 4.87
C PHE A 250 -6.39 11.01 4.33
N VAL A 251 -6.39 10.83 3.01
CA VAL A 251 -6.15 9.52 2.36
C VAL A 251 -4.65 9.37 2.09
N ASP A 252 -3.85 9.30 3.13
CA ASP A 252 -2.39 9.35 3.05
C ASP A 252 -1.69 7.98 2.97
N GLY A 253 -2.42 6.89 3.23
CA GLY A 253 -1.92 5.51 3.10
C GLY A 253 -1.80 5.01 1.66
N ILE A 254 -2.48 5.68 0.72
CA ILE A 254 -2.45 5.47 -0.74
C ILE A 254 -2.25 6.81 -1.44
N GLY A 255 -2.34 6.85 -2.77
CA GLY A 255 -2.18 8.12 -3.50
C GLY A 255 -0.71 8.56 -3.54
N GLY A 256 0.18 7.71 -4.03
CA GLY A 256 1.55 8.06 -4.38
C GLY A 256 1.59 9.02 -5.57
N LYS A 257 2.72 9.74 -5.77
CA LYS A 257 2.86 10.63 -6.93
C LYS A 257 3.11 9.90 -8.25
N SER A 258 3.55 8.64 -8.21
CA SER A 258 3.87 7.86 -9.41
C SER A 258 3.67 6.37 -9.20
N VAL A 259 3.52 5.65 -10.31
CA VAL A 259 3.66 4.20 -10.36
C VAL A 259 5.10 3.88 -10.76
N LEU A 260 5.80 3.05 -9.98
CA LEU A 260 7.13 2.57 -10.40
C LEU A 260 7.00 1.69 -11.65
N PRO A 261 7.91 1.80 -12.63
CA PRO A 261 7.82 1.03 -13.89
C PRO A 261 7.68 -0.48 -13.70
N GLU A 262 8.45 -1.06 -12.77
CA GLU A 262 8.37 -2.49 -12.45
C GLU A 262 7.03 -2.90 -11.82
N MET A 263 6.40 -1.99 -11.07
CA MET A 263 5.08 -2.24 -10.49
C MET A 263 3.96 -2.08 -11.52
N TRP A 264 4.13 -1.17 -12.49
CA TRP A 264 3.22 -1.08 -13.64
C TRP A 264 3.23 -2.36 -14.47
N ASP A 265 4.42 -2.85 -14.83
CA ASP A 265 4.56 -4.07 -15.60
C ASP A 265 3.95 -5.29 -14.89
N MET A 266 4.05 -5.34 -13.55
CA MET A 266 3.48 -6.41 -12.73
C MET A 266 1.96 -6.31 -12.59
N VAL A 267 1.42 -5.12 -12.33
CA VAL A 267 -0.01 -4.94 -11.97
C VAL A 267 -0.91 -4.88 -13.19
N ARG A 268 -0.46 -4.23 -14.27
CA ARG A 268 -1.27 -4.00 -15.47
C ARG A 268 -1.98 -5.25 -16.03
N PRO A 269 -1.30 -6.41 -16.19
CA PRO A 269 -1.94 -7.60 -16.76
C PRO A 269 -2.92 -8.29 -15.79
N LEU A 270 -2.89 -7.97 -14.51
CA LEU A 270 -3.61 -8.69 -13.46
C LEU A 270 -4.95 -8.06 -13.07
N ILE A 271 -5.18 -6.79 -13.41
CA ILE A 271 -6.36 -6.05 -12.95
C ILE A 271 -7.14 -5.40 -14.09
N GLN A 272 -8.41 -5.10 -13.83
CA GLN A 272 -9.30 -4.49 -14.82
C GLN A 272 -9.05 -2.98 -14.99
N GLY A 273 -8.44 -2.33 -14.01
CA GLY A 273 -8.19 -0.89 -14.00
C GLY A 273 -8.22 -0.30 -12.59
N SER A 274 -8.21 1.03 -12.51
CA SER A 274 -8.27 1.78 -11.26
C SER A 274 -9.54 2.63 -11.21
N ILE A 275 -10.29 2.53 -10.11
CA ILE A 275 -11.46 3.35 -9.81
C ILE A 275 -10.97 4.55 -9.00
N VAL A 276 -11.25 5.75 -9.48
CA VAL A 276 -10.91 6.97 -8.75
C VAL A 276 -12.13 7.42 -7.95
N CYS A 277 -11.93 7.64 -6.64
CA CYS A 277 -12.95 8.12 -5.71
C CYS A 277 -12.60 9.52 -5.20
N SER A 278 -13.62 10.35 -5.01
CA SER A 278 -13.47 11.65 -4.37
C SER A 278 -13.21 11.52 -2.88
N LEU A 279 -12.66 12.57 -2.26
CA LEU A 279 -12.47 12.61 -0.81
C LEU A 279 -13.82 12.49 -0.07
N SER A 280 -14.88 13.10 -0.62
CA SER A 280 -16.24 13.03 -0.05
C SER A 280 -16.79 11.60 -0.06
N GLU A 281 -16.62 10.83 -1.14
CA GLU A 281 -17.01 9.41 -1.22
C GLU A 281 -16.26 8.58 -0.20
N ILE A 282 -14.93 8.80 -0.06
CA ILE A 282 -14.09 8.06 0.89
C ILE A 282 -14.47 8.41 2.34
N ALA A 283 -14.70 9.69 2.65
CA ALA A 283 -15.15 10.12 3.98
C ALA A 283 -16.53 9.54 4.34
N SER A 284 -17.44 9.49 3.37
CA SER A 284 -18.75 8.84 3.55
C SER A 284 -18.61 7.35 3.83
N ALA A 285 -17.67 6.66 3.19
CA ALA A 285 -17.36 5.27 3.47
C ALA A 285 -16.74 5.07 4.85
N VAL A 286 -15.87 5.97 5.34
CA VAL A 286 -15.36 5.95 6.73
C VAL A 286 -16.51 6.04 7.72
N ARG A 287 -17.44 7.01 7.55
CA ARG A 287 -18.62 7.14 8.42
C ARG A 287 -19.49 5.88 8.41
N LEU A 288 -19.81 5.38 7.22
CA LEU A 288 -20.63 4.17 7.05
C LEU A 288 -20.04 2.98 7.80
N LEU A 289 -18.72 2.76 7.67
CA LEU A 289 -18.02 1.68 8.35
C LEU A 289 -18.12 1.80 9.87
N VAL A 290 -17.92 2.99 10.43
CA VAL A 290 -18.02 3.23 11.87
C VAL A 290 -19.47 3.07 12.34
N GLU A 291 -20.42 3.72 11.69
CA GLU A 291 -21.81 3.80 12.14
C GLU A 291 -22.55 2.46 12.02
N ARG A 292 -22.31 1.71 10.93
CA ARG A 292 -23.09 0.51 10.64
C ARG A 292 -22.36 -0.80 10.89
N ASN A 293 -21.04 -0.83 10.69
CA ASN A 293 -20.25 -2.06 10.89
C ASN A 293 -19.39 -2.04 12.16
N ARG A 294 -19.26 -0.90 12.86
CA ARG A 294 -18.35 -0.71 14.01
C ARG A 294 -16.89 -0.98 13.64
N VAL A 295 -16.54 -0.62 12.41
CA VAL A 295 -15.20 -0.80 11.85
C VAL A 295 -14.53 0.56 11.70
N VAL A 296 -13.39 0.75 12.35
CA VAL A 296 -12.54 1.93 12.16
C VAL A 296 -11.57 1.66 11.03
N ALA A 297 -11.70 2.41 9.95
CA ALA A 297 -10.79 2.38 8.80
C ALA A 297 -10.14 3.75 8.58
N GLU A 298 -8.87 3.75 8.17
CA GLU A 298 -8.23 4.95 7.61
C GLU A 298 -8.75 5.22 6.19
N GLY A 299 -8.50 6.41 5.65
CA GLY A 299 -8.98 6.77 4.31
C GLY A 299 -8.57 5.76 3.23
N ALA A 300 -7.35 5.21 3.30
CA ALA A 300 -6.90 4.16 2.40
C ALA A 300 -7.75 2.87 2.52
N GLY A 301 -8.07 2.46 3.74
CA GLY A 301 -8.90 1.27 3.99
C GLY A 301 -10.35 1.45 3.54
N ALA A 302 -10.92 2.64 3.72
CA ALA A 302 -12.29 2.96 3.33
C ALA A 302 -12.46 3.18 1.81
N ALA A 303 -11.39 3.50 1.09
CA ALA A 303 -11.44 3.76 -0.35
C ALA A 303 -12.01 2.58 -1.15
N SER A 304 -11.71 1.33 -0.76
CA SER A 304 -12.27 0.14 -1.40
C SER A 304 -13.79 0.06 -1.29
N VAL A 305 -14.32 0.47 -0.14
CA VAL A 305 -15.77 0.51 0.12
C VAL A 305 -16.42 1.64 -0.69
N ALA A 306 -15.80 2.83 -0.70
CA ALA A 306 -16.26 3.93 -1.54
C ALA A 306 -16.37 3.51 -3.01
N ALA A 307 -15.34 2.86 -3.56
CA ALA A 307 -15.33 2.38 -4.93
C ALA A 307 -16.42 1.33 -5.21
N ALA A 308 -16.64 0.38 -4.30
CA ALA A 308 -17.70 -0.62 -4.46
C ALA A 308 -19.09 0.04 -4.50
N LEU A 309 -19.36 1.01 -3.64
CA LEU A 309 -20.64 1.72 -3.57
C LEU A 309 -20.97 2.51 -4.86
N THR A 310 -19.96 2.88 -5.66
CA THR A 310 -20.21 3.49 -7.00
C THR A 310 -20.80 2.51 -8.02
N GLY A 311 -20.74 1.20 -7.74
CA GLY A 311 -21.14 0.14 -8.69
C GLY A 311 -20.15 -0.09 -9.84
N LYS A 312 -19.04 0.66 -9.94
CA LYS A 312 -18.03 0.52 -11.01
C LYS A 312 -17.24 -0.78 -10.92
N ALA A 313 -17.17 -1.39 -9.75
CA ALA A 313 -16.55 -2.71 -9.57
C ALA A 313 -17.50 -3.89 -9.86
N GLY A 314 -18.70 -3.63 -10.35
CA GLY A 314 -19.77 -4.61 -10.56
C GLY A 314 -20.89 -4.47 -9.53
N LYS A 315 -21.99 -5.18 -9.75
CA LYS A 315 -23.20 -5.07 -8.90
C LYS A 315 -23.60 -6.38 -8.20
N ARG A 316 -22.77 -7.40 -8.30
CA ARG A 316 -23.00 -8.69 -7.65
C ARG A 316 -22.15 -8.76 -6.36
N LYS A 317 -21.49 -9.85 -6.12
CA LYS A 317 -20.72 -10.14 -4.91
C LYS A 317 -19.33 -9.49 -4.98
N VAL A 318 -19.15 -8.40 -4.25
CA VAL A 318 -17.93 -7.58 -4.24
C VAL A 318 -17.23 -7.71 -2.88
N VAL A 319 -15.93 -8.01 -2.87
CA VAL A 319 -15.12 -7.98 -1.64
C VAL A 319 -14.25 -6.72 -1.65
N CYS A 320 -14.37 -5.91 -0.59
CA CYS A 320 -13.56 -4.73 -0.34
C CYS A 320 -12.45 -5.05 0.65
N VAL A 321 -11.20 -4.76 0.31
CA VAL A 321 -10.08 -4.91 1.26
C VAL A 321 -9.99 -3.65 2.11
N VAL A 322 -10.44 -3.74 3.37
CA VAL A 322 -10.24 -2.68 4.38
C VAL A 322 -8.81 -2.78 4.88
N SER A 323 -7.91 -2.16 4.14
CA SER A 323 -6.47 -2.41 4.21
C SER A 323 -5.79 -1.95 5.50
N GLY A 324 -6.38 -0.99 6.23
CA GLY A 324 -5.86 -0.48 7.49
C GLY A 324 -6.84 0.43 8.23
N GLY A 325 -6.55 0.67 9.52
CA GLY A 325 -7.34 1.49 10.42
C GLY A 325 -6.51 2.51 11.20
N ASN A 326 -5.25 2.76 10.82
CA ASN A 326 -4.34 3.68 11.52
C ASN A 326 -4.63 5.15 11.17
N ILE A 327 -5.83 5.60 11.48
CA ILE A 327 -6.25 7.00 11.32
C ILE A 327 -5.97 7.80 12.60
N ASP A 328 -5.62 9.08 12.44
CA ASP A 328 -5.54 10.01 13.56
C ASP A 328 -6.94 10.23 14.15
N THR A 329 -7.07 10.18 15.47
CA THR A 329 -8.37 10.30 16.15
C THR A 329 -9.02 11.66 15.96
N ALA A 330 -8.25 12.74 15.86
CA ALA A 330 -8.77 14.06 15.54
C ALA A 330 -9.35 14.08 14.13
N LYS A 331 -8.63 13.54 13.15
CA LYS A 331 -9.11 13.44 11.76
C LYS A 331 -10.35 12.55 11.64
N LEU A 332 -10.39 11.42 12.37
CA LEU A 332 -11.59 10.58 12.44
C LEU A 332 -12.79 11.37 12.98
N SER A 333 -12.60 12.14 14.06
CA SER A 333 -13.64 12.97 14.63
C SER A 333 -14.18 14.02 13.64
N GLU A 334 -13.30 14.72 12.92
CA GLU A 334 -13.66 15.65 11.85
C GLU A 334 -14.54 14.96 10.78
N ILE A 335 -14.10 13.82 10.28
CA ILE A 335 -14.85 13.06 9.28
C ILE A 335 -16.23 12.65 9.81
N LEU A 336 -16.32 12.16 11.05
CA LEU A 336 -17.60 11.75 11.67
C LEU A 336 -18.53 12.93 11.89
N SER A 337 -18.01 14.12 12.18
CA SER A 337 -18.80 15.36 12.32
C SER A 337 -19.25 15.95 10.98
N GLY A 338 -18.81 15.39 9.85
CA GLY A 338 -19.17 15.88 8.51
C GLY A 338 -18.20 16.87 7.91
N ASP A 339 -17.12 17.21 8.61
CA ASP A 339 -16.06 18.08 8.10
C ASP A 339 -15.07 17.24 7.26
N VAL A 340 -15.01 17.54 5.97
CA VAL A 340 -14.18 16.81 4.99
C VAL A 340 -13.22 17.83 4.35
N SER A 341 -12.47 18.56 5.16
CA SER A 341 -11.43 19.46 4.67
C SER A 341 -10.09 18.73 4.44
#